data_a8344d1ff378cbd97c8dddf0390df0f9
#
_entry.id   a8344d1ff378cbd97c8dddf0390df0f9
#
_cell.length_a   1.000
_cell.length_b   1.000
_cell.length_c   1.000
_cell.angle_alpha   90.00
_cell.angle_beta   90.00
_cell.angle_gamma   90.00
#
_symmetry.space_group_name_H-M   'P 1'
#
loop_
_entity.id
_entity.type
_entity.pdbx_description
1 polymer ?
#
loop_
_entity_poly.entity_id
_entity_poly.type
_entity_poly.pdbx_seq_one_letter_code
_entity_poly.pdbx_strand_id
1 'polypeptide(L)'
;SSVKTTRFIQVEWRFLLFGMIMAFWSSLGQTFFISLFSDVIRAALGLSHGDFGTYYAIATTASAISLLWLGKLADTMRLEKLALLILVSLCLAAIFFSQINSLITLIIGLYLLRMFGQGMMTHVYSTAMARRYVAARGRAISIAQLGHTISESVGPAGVVALHAVFDWRTIWIILPTSALILVAPFLRQLTRRTTLQDGEGIDGIQATDQTQDNANQTPASDHWRRRDVLVDPRFWLAILWLVAVPSFVLTGLLFHQLFLAKAKGVALSHWTASYVLYAVFAVIGSLTIGQLIDRFSARRVAPHTLLPNALACAALLFGSIELGVPLFFIFFGLAIGMPHTANAALVAEIYGTRFMGEIKALL
;
A
#
# COMPACT_ATOMS: atom_id res chain seq x y z
N SER A 1 12.55 -21.13 -13.63
CA SER A 1 11.55 -20.21 -13.02
C SER A 1 11.32 -18.93 -13.85
N SER A 2 12.35 -18.35 -14.50
CA SER A 2 12.23 -17.11 -15.28
C SER A 2 11.29 -17.22 -16.50
N VAL A 3 11.36 -18.30 -17.25
CA VAL A 3 10.49 -18.52 -18.42
C VAL A 3 9.03 -18.60 -18.04
N LYS A 4 8.71 -19.25 -16.91
CA LYS A 4 7.32 -19.32 -16.41
C LYS A 4 6.78 -17.94 -16.00
N THR A 5 7.60 -17.09 -15.44
CA THR A 5 7.22 -15.72 -15.04
C THR A 5 6.92 -14.83 -16.26
N THR A 6 7.77 -14.88 -17.27
CA THR A 6 7.57 -14.10 -18.52
C THR A 6 6.28 -14.49 -19.20
N ARG A 7 6.00 -15.80 -19.34
CA ARG A 7 4.76 -16.29 -19.94
C ARG A 7 3.52 -15.88 -19.13
N PHE A 8 3.60 -15.94 -17.80
CA PHE A 8 2.53 -15.48 -16.91
C PHE A 8 2.20 -14.00 -17.16
N ILE A 9 3.21 -13.13 -17.19
CA ILE A 9 3.02 -11.70 -17.46
C ILE A 9 2.44 -11.48 -18.87
N GLN A 10 2.95 -12.17 -19.89
CA GLN A 10 2.47 -12.03 -21.27
C GLN A 10 1.00 -12.40 -21.44
N VAL A 11 0.52 -13.42 -20.73
CA VAL A 11 -0.87 -13.88 -20.83
C VAL A 11 -1.81 -13.02 -19.99
N GLU A 12 -1.39 -12.67 -18.77
CA GLU A 12 -2.24 -12.01 -17.77
C GLU A 12 -2.01 -10.49 -17.69
N TRP A 13 -1.23 -9.88 -18.58
CA TRP A 13 -0.81 -8.49 -18.52
C TRP A 13 -1.96 -7.48 -18.32
N ARG A 14 -3.13 -7.75 -18.91
CA ARG A 14 -4.29 -6.85 -18.78
C ARG A 14 -4.79 -6.76 -17.36
N PHE A 15 -4.95 -7.91 -16.72
CA PHE A 15 -5.44 -7.96 -15.35
C PHE A 15 -4.38 -7.49 -14.34
N LEU A 16 -3.12 -7.81 -14.59
CA LEU A 16 -2.00 -7.27 -13.81
C LEU A 16 -1.90 -5.75 -13.94
N LEU A 17 -2.09 -5.22 -15.15
CA LEU A 17 -2.14 -3.78 -15.40
C LEU A 17 -3.33 -3.12 -14.68
N PHE A 18 -4.50 -3.76 -14.66
CA PHE A 18 -5.63 -3.30 -13.84
C PHE A 18 -5.22 -3.12 -12.38
N GLY A 19 -4.58 -4.12 -11.77
CA GLY A 19 -4.09 -4.01 -10.39
C GLY A 19 -3.07 -2.90 -10.20
N MET A 20 -2.13 -2.75 -11.12
CA MET A 20 -1.12 -1.67 -11.07
C MET A 20 -1.75 -0.29 -11.17
N ILE A 21 -2.74 -0.11 -12.04
CA ILE A 21 -3.45 1.17 -12.21
C ILE A 21 -4.24 1.51 -10.95
N MET A 22 -4.97 0.55 -10.37
CA MET A 22 -5.69 0.75 -9.12
C MET A 22 -4.74 1.08 -7.96
N ALA A 23 -3.62 0.39 -7.87
CA ALA A 23 -2.59 0.66 -6.87
C ALA A 23 -1.96 2.05 -7.05
N PHE A 24 -1.68 2.46 -8.28
CA PHE A 24 -1.13 3.79 -8.60
C PHE A 24 -2.09 4.91 -8.15
N TRP A 25 -3.34 4.85 -8.55
CA TRP A 25 -4.32 5.90 -8.24
C TRP A 25 -4.85 5.85 -6.80
N SER A 26 -4.64 4.75 -6.06
CA SER A 26 -4.89 4.70 -4.63
C SER A 26 -4.09 5.75 -3.85
N SER A 27 -3.03 6.24 -4.45
CA SER A 27 -2.11 7.26 -3.89
C SER A 27 -2.81 8.55 -3.50
N LEU A 28 -3.89 8.94 -4.17
CA LEU A 28 -4.68 10.12 -3.82
C LEU A 28 -5.25 10.04 -2.39
N GLY A 29 -5.43 8.84 -1.84
CA GLY A 29 -5.83 8.61 -0.44
C GLY A 29 -4.71 8.17 0.48
N GLN A 30 -3.46 8.13 0.02
CA GLN A 30 -2.32 7.67 0.82
C GLN A 30 -1.66 8.82 1.59
N THR A 31 -1.06 8.49 2.72
CA THR A 31 -0.42 9.47 3.62
C THR A 31 0.68 10.26 2.92
N PHE A 32 1.54 9.59 2.13
CA PHE A 32 2.65 10.27 1.46
C PHE A 32 2.17 11.37 0.50
N PHE A 33 1.04 11.17 -0.15
CA PHE A 33 0.48 12.12 -1.11
C PHE A 33 -0.26 13.27 -0.41
N ILE A 34 -1.16 12.95 0.51
CA ILE A 34 -1.95 13.96 1.24
C ILE A 34 -1.03 14.89 2.03
N SER A 35 0.02 14.37 2.64
CA SER A 35 0.95 15.15 3.46
C SER A 35 1.76 16.19 2.68
N LEU A 36 1.89 16.03 1.35
CA LEU A 36 2.51 17.05 0.50
C LEU A 36 1.71 18.37 0.46
N PHE A 37 0.44 18.31 0.80
CA PHE A 37 -0.46 19.47 0.86
C PHE A 37 -0.68 19.98 2.30
N SER A 38 -0.03 19.42 3.30
CA SER A 38 -0.29 19.73 4.70
C SER A 38 -0.07 21.21 5.03
N ASP A 39 0.97 21.84 4.50
CA ASP A 39 1.27 23.25 4.76
C ASP A 39 0.20 24.19 4.20
N VAL A 40 -0.23 23.97 2.96
CA VAL A 40 -1.24 24.80 2.31
C VAL A 40 -2.63 24.62 2.93
N ILE A 41 -2.96 23.39 3.36
CA ILE A 41 -4.22 23.09 4.04
C ILE A 41 -4.23 23.75 5.42
N ARG A 42 -3.15 23.60 6.19
CA ARG A 42 -3.04 24.23 7.52
C ARG A 42 -3.08 25.76 7.43
N ALA A 43 -2.40 26.34 6.46
CA ALA A 43 -2.44 27.78 6.24
C ALA A 43 -3.86 28.27 5.86
N ALA A 44 -4.58 27.51 5.02
CA ALA A 44 -5.93 27.86 4.61
C ALA A 44 -6.97 27.78 5.75
N LEU A 45 -6.76 26.90 6.73
CA LEU A 45 -7.69 26.65 7.83
C LEU A 45 -7.20 27.14 9.20
N GLY A 46 -6.01 27.75 9.28
CA GLY A 46 -5.44 28.26 10.52
C GLY A 46 -5.08 27.15 11.53
N LEU A 47 -4.59 25.99 11.07
CA LEU A 47 -4.33 24.82 11.89
C LEU A 47 -2.86 24.68 12.27
N SER A 48 -2.61 24.22 13.50
CA SER A 48 -1.30 23.75 13.92
C SER A 48 -0.98 22.37 13.31
N HIS A 49 0.28 21.93 13.43
CA HIS A 49 0.67 20.57 13.06
C HIS A 49 -0.08 19.51 13.88
N GLY A 50 -0.26 19.75 15.18
CA GLY A 50 -0.99 18.84 16.06
C GLY A 50 -2.47 18.73 15.73
N ASP A 51 -3.11 19.85 15.39
CA ASP A 51 -4.52 19.86 14.98
C ASP A 51 -4.73 19.04 13.72
N PHE A 52 -3.92 19.30 12.69
CA PHE A 52 -4.02 18.55 11.43
C PHE A 52 -3.78 17.06 11.63
N GLY A 53 -2.78 16.67 12.44
CA GLY A 53 -2.51 15.28 12.81
C GLY A 53 -3.68 14.63 13.53
N THR A 54 -4.32 15.34 14.45
CA THR A 54 -5.50 14.85 15.19
C THR A 54 -6.68 14.60 14.26
N TYR A 55 -7.02 15.53 13.39
CA TYR A 55 -8.12 15.38 12.43
C TYR A 55 -7.83 14.29 11.40
N TYR A 56 -6.58 14.16 10.96
CA TYR A 56 -6.14 13.07 10.09
C TYR A 56 -6.31 11.71 10.77
N ALA A 57 -5.94 11.58 12.04
CA ALA A 57 -6.09 10.35 12.81
C ALA A 57 -7.58 9.97 12.99
N ILE A 58 -8.44 10.93 13.31
CA ILE A 58 -9.89 10.72 13.42
C ILE A 58 -10.47 10.23 12.10
N ALA A 59 -10.17 10.90 11.00
CA ALA A 59 -10.66 10.55 9.67
C ALA A 59 -10.17 9.15 9.24
N THR A 60 -8.89 8.85 9.47
CA THR A 60 -8.29 7.54 9.15
C THR A 60 -8.91 6.41 9.95
N THR A 61 -9.12 6.61 11.26
CA THR A 61 -9.77 5.61 12.12
C THR A 61 -11.20 5.35 11.68
N ALA A 62 -11.96 6.41 11.41
CA ALA A 62 -13.33 6.28 10.89
C ALA A 62 -13.38 5.53 9.56
N SER A 63 -12.44 5.81 8.65
CA SER A 63 -12.36 5.09 7.37
C SER A 63 -12.02 3.61 7.54
N ALA A 64 -11.10 3.28 8.44
CA ALA A 64 -10.75 1.89 8.76
C ALA A 64 -11.94 1.11 9.33
N ILE A 65 -12.69 1.72 10.22
CA ILE A 65 -13.92 1.13 10.78
C ILE A 65 -14.95 0.90 9.66
N SER A 66 -15.19 1.90 8.81
CA SER A 66 -16.13 1.79 7.69
C SER A 66 -15.75 0.70 6.69
N LEU A 67 -14.45 0.47 6.49
CA LEU A 67 -13.93 -0.56 5.58
C LEU A 67 -14.36 -1.98 6.01
N LEU A 68 -14.57 -2.22 7.30
CA LEU A 68 -15.05 -3.52 7.80
C LEU A 68 -16.39 -3.94 7.16
N TRP A 69 -17.25 -2.97 6.84
CA TRP A 69 -18.53 -3.22 6.16
C TRP A 69 -18.43 -3.05 4.64
N LEU A 70 -17.82 -1.98 4.18
CA LEU A 70 -17.72 -1.69 2.74
C LEU A 70 -16.80 -2.66 2.01
N GLY A 71 -15.81 -3.23 2.70
CA GLY A 71 -14.92 -4.25 2.13
C GLY A 71 -15.66 -5.48 1.59
N LYS A 72 -16.84 -5.79 2.16
CA LYS A 72 -17.70 -6.89 1.68
C LYS A 72 -18.26 -6.68 0.27
N LEU A 73 -18.26 -5.46 -0.23
CA LEU A 73 -18.67 -5.17 -1.62
C LEU A 73 -17.77 -5.87 -2.64
N ALA A 74 -16.51 -6.11 -2.30
CA ALA A 74 -15.60 -6.89 -3.13
C ALA A 74 -16.05 -8.36 -3.31
N ASP A 75 -16.87 -8.86 -2.40
CA ASP A 75 -17.38 -10.24 -2.44
C ASP A 75 -18.70 -10.37 -3.21
N THR A 76 -19.46 -9.28 -3.35
CA THR A 76 -20.83 -9.30 -3.85
C THR A 76 -21.01 -8.60 -5.19
N MET A 77 -20.16 -7.62 -5.52
CA MET A 77 -20.26 -6.85 -6.76
C MET A 77 -19.31 -7.38 -7.83
N ARG A 78 -19.73 -7.21 -9.10
CA ARG A 78 -18.82 -7.45 -10.24
C ARG A 78 -17.64 -6.48 -10.17
N LEU A 79 -16.44 -7.01 -10.40
CA LEU A 79 -15.19 -6.25 -10.26
C LEU A 79 -15.17 -4.95 -11.09
N GLU A 80 -15.62 -5.02 -12.36
CA GLU A 80 -15.72 -3.85 -13.24
C GLU A 80 -16.58 -2.72 -12.64
N LYS A 81 -17.78 -3.09 -12.16
CA LYS A 81 -18.71 -2.11 -11.57
C LYS A 81 -18.16 -1.54 -10.26
N LEU A 82 -17.57 -2.40 -9.42
CA LEU A 82 -16.99 -1.97 -8.16
C LEU A 82 -15.78 -1.05 -8.37
N ALA A 83 -14.88 -1.39 -9.30
CA ALA A 83 -13.73 -0.57 -9.63
C ALA A 83 -14.15 0.81 -10.17
N LEU A 84 -15.15 0.86 -11.05
CA LEU A 84 -15.69 2.13 -11.55
C LEU A 84 -16.34 2.94 -10.43
N LEU A 85 -17.14 2.31 -9.57
CA LEU A 85 -17.78 2.98 -8.43
C LEU A 85 -16.74 3.61 -7.51
N ILE A 86 -15.68 2.87 -7.18
CA ILE A 86 -14.62 3.37 -6.30
C ILE A 86 -13.84 4.52 -6.97
N LEU A 87 -13.52 4.39 -8.25
CA LEU A 87 -12.81 5.43 -8.99
C LEU A 87 -13.64 6.72 -9.07
N VAL A 88 -14.93 6.63 -9.36
CA VAL A 88 -15.85 7.78 -9.35
C VAL A 88 -15.97 8.37 -7.94
N SER A 89 -16.12 7.52 -6.92
CA SER A 89 -16.20 7.97 -5.53
C SER A 89 -14.92 8.68 -5.08
N LEU A 90 -13.74 8.18 -5.47
CA LEU A 90 -12.46 8.82 -5.19
C LEU A 90 -12.35 10.18 -5.91
N CYS A 91 -12.79 10.25 -7.16
CA CYS A 91 -12.82 11.50 -7.91
C CYS A 91 -13.72 12.55 -7.25
N LEU A 92 -14.92 12.15 -6.84
CA LEU A 92 -15.85 13.03 -6.12
C LEU A 92 -15.31 13.44 -4.74
N ALA A 93 -14.68 12.52 -4.02
CA ALA A 93 -14.02 12.80 -2.74
C ALA A 93 -12.90 13.82 -2.88
N ALA A 94 -12.08 13.71 -3.92
CA ALA A 94 -10.98 14.63 -4.17
C ALA A 94 -11.48 16.01 -4.64
N ILE A 95 -12.52 16.07 -5.46
CA ILE A 95 -13.18 17.32 -5.83
C ILE A 95 -13.80 17.99 -4.59
N PHE A 96 -14.46 17.22 -3.73
CA PHE A 96 -14.96 17.73 -2.45
C PHE A 96 -13.79 18.27 -1.59
N PHE A 97 -12.69 17.53 -1.50
CA PHE A 97 -11.51 17.93 -0.75
C PHE A 97 -10.90 19.24 -1.27
N SER A 98 -10.99 19.52 -2.56
CA SER A 98 -10.55 20.79 -3.14
C SER A 98 -11.35 22.00 -2.63
N GLN A 99 -12.57 21.79 -2.10
CA GLN A 99 -13.48 22.84 -1.64
C GLN A 99 -13.56 22.97 -0.12
N ILE A 100 -12.72 22.26 0.64
CA ILE A 100 -12.74 22.33 2.12
C ILE A 100 -12.48 23.76 2.60
N ASN A 101 -13.25 24.19 3.60
CA ASN A 101 -13.17 25.54 4.18
C ASN A 101 -13.40 25.57 5.71
N SER A 102 -13.61 24.43 6.32
CA SER A 102 -13.86 24.26 7.76
C SER A 102 -13.29 22.95 8.29
N LEU A 103 -13.21 22.80 9.61
CA LEU A 103 -12.76 21.57 10.25
C LEU A 103 -13.63 20.37 9.90
N ILE A 104 -14.94 20.57 9.83
CA ILE A 104 -15.90 19.49 9.51
C ILE A 104 -15.66 19.02 8.07
N THR A 105 -15.56 19.94 7.12
CA THR A 105 -15.28 19.60 5.71
C THR A 105 -13.90 18.98 5.54
N LEU A 106 -12.89 19.38 6.32
CA LEU A 106 -11.58 18.73 6.32
C LEU A 106 -11.66 17.27 6.79
N ILE A 107 -12.32 17.01 7.93
CA ILE A 107 -12.46 15.64 8.46
C ILE A 107 -13.22 14.75 7.49
N ILE A 108 -14.32 15.24 6.93
CA ILE A 108 -15.11 14.50 5.93
C ILE A 108 -14.28 14.24 4.67
N GLY A 109 -13.59 15.24 4.16
CA GLY A 109 -12.74 15.10 2.98
C GLY A 109 -11.59 14.11 3.17
N LEU A 110 -10.89 14.18 4.29
CA LEU A 110 -9.86 13.21 4.65
C LEU A 110 -10.45 11.79 4.81
N TYR A 111 -11.59 11.66 5.48
CA TYR A 111 -12.29 10.39 5.62
C TYR A 111 -12.61 9.76 4.26
N LEU A 112 -13.18 10.53 3.34
CA LEU A 112 -13.55 10.04 2.00
C LEU A 112 -12.32 9.66 1.17
N LEU A 113 -11.26 10.47 1.20
CA LEU A 113 -10.01 10.16 0.51
C LEU A 113 -9.35 8.89 1.05
N ARG A 114 -9.29 8.76 2.37
CA ARG A 114 -8.73 7.56 3.04
C ARG A 114 -9.57 6.33 2.75
N MET A 115 -10.90 6.48 2.76
CA MET A 115 -11.85 5.39 2.53
C MET A 115 -11.75 4.86 1.10
N PHE A 116 -11.86 5.73 0.10
CA PHE A 116 -11.90 5.31 -1.31
C PHE A 116 -10.52 5.12 -1.92
N GLY A 117 -9.52 5.91 -1.54
CA GLY A 117 -8.16 5.79 -2.04
C GLY A 117 -7.41 4.65 -1.38
N GLN A 118 -6.99 4.83 -0.14
CA GLN A 118 -6.23 3.80 0.56
C GLN A 118 -7.08 2.57 0.88
N GLY A 119 -8.27 2.75 1.45
CA GLY A 119 -9.09 1.65 1.91
C GLY A 119 -9.61 0.78 0.76
N MET A 120 -10.65 1.24 0.07
CA MET A 120 -11.37 0.43 -0.92
C MET A 120 -10.53 0.10 -2.16
N MET A 121 -9.76 1.05 -2.69
CA MET A 121 -8.98 0.81 -3.90
C MET A 121 -7.90 -0.24 -3.68
N THR A 122 -7.18 -0.16 -2.56
CA THR A 122 -6.18 -1.16 -2.16
C THR A 122 -6.82 -2.52 -1.86
N HIS A 123 -7.94 -2.53 -1.16
CA HIS A 123 -8.67 -3.76 -0.85
C HIS A 123 -9.15 -4.47 -2.11
N VAL A 124 -9.72 -3.73 -3.06
CA VAL A 124 -10.29 -4.33 -4.29
C VAL A 124 -9.24 -4.93 -5.18
N TYR A 125 -8.15 -4.20 -5.48
CA TYR A 125 -7.14 -4.80 -6.36
C TYR A 125 -6.42 -5.98 -5.72
N SER A 126 -6.10 -5.91 -4.43
CA SER A 126 -5.43 -7.01 -3.74
C SER A 126 -6.31 -8.25 -3.63
N THR A 127 -7.59 -8.07 -3.34
CA THR A 127 -8.58 -9.16 -3.31
C THR A 127 -8.79 -9.77 -4.69
N ALA A 128 -8.91 -8.95 -5.73
CA ALA A 128 -9.06 -9.41 -7.11
C ALA A 128 -7.86 -10.26 -7.56
N MET A 129 -6.64 -9.81 -7.26
CA MET A 129 -5.41 -10.58 -7.54
C MET A 129 -5.38 -11.89 -6.77
N ALA A 130 -5.71 -11.84 -5.47
CA ALA A 130 -5.69 -13.02 -4.62
C ALA A 130 -6.70 -14.10 -5.04
N ARG A 131 -7.85 -13.70 -5.58
CA ARG A 131 -8.90 -14.63 -6.05
C ARG A 131 -8.61 -15.21 -7.42
N ARG A 132 -8.16 -14.36 -8.34
CA ARG A 132 -7.89 -14.81 -9.69
C ARG A 132 -6.73 -15.81 -9.77
N TYR A 133 -5.71 -15.63 -8.94
CA TYR A 133 -4.49 -16.45 -8.98
C TYR A 133 -4.34 -17.26 -7.70
N VAL A 134 -4.27 -18.58 -7.84
CA VAL A 134 -4.05 -19.49 -6.70
C VAL A 134 -2.55 -19.74 -6.49
N ALA A 135 -1.87 -20.28 -7.49
CA ALA A 135 -0.45 -20.60 -7.40
C ALA A 135 0.47 -19.38 -7.52
N ALA A 136 0.09 -18.38 -8.32
CA ALA A 136 0.85 -17.16 -8.54
C ALA A 136 0.33 -15.96 -7.73
N ARG A 137 -0.49 -16.18 -6.68
CA ARG A 137 -1.14 -15.13 -5.89
C ARG A 137 -0.16 -14.07 -5.39
N GLY A 138 0.91 -14.49 -4.73
CA GLY A 138 1.91 -13.56 -4.20
C GLY A 138 2.59 -12.75 -5.30
N ARG A 139 2.90 -13.38 -6.42
CA ARG A 139 3.49 -12.73 -7.60
C ARG A 139 2.54 -11.69 -8.21
N ALA A 140 1.27 -12.05 -8.38
CA ALA A 140 0.26 -11.14 -8.93
C ALA A 140 0.06 -9.90 -8.05
N ILE A 141 -0.06 -10.09 -6.73
CA ILE A 141 -0.17 -8.99 -5.77
C ILE A 141 1.09 -8.12 -5.79
N SER A 142 2.29 -8.72 -5.84
CA SER A 142 3.55 -7.97 -5.90
C SER A 142 3.67 -7.14 -7.18
N ILE A 143 3.25 -7.66 -8.32
CA ILE A 143 3.24 -6.91 -9.59
C ILE A 143 2.24 -5.76 -9.51
N ALA A 144 1.04 -5.98 -9.00
CA ALA A 144 0.05 -4.91 -8.82
C ALA A 144 0.58 -3.82 -7.88
N GLN A 145 1.26 -4.20 -6.80
CA GLN A 145 1.86 -3.27 -5.84
C GLN A 145 2.94 -2.36 -6.47
N LEU A 146 3.57 -2.76 -7.57
CA LEU A 146 4.49 -1.88 -8.30
C LEU A 146 3.83 -0.57 -8.72
N GLY A 147 2.53 -0.56 -9.01
CA GLY A 147 1.79 0.66 -9.30
C GLY A 147 1.87 1.67 -8.16
N HIS A 148 1.72 1.21 -6.92
CA HIS A 148 1.88 2.05 -5.72
C HIS A 148 3.33 2.57 -5.58
N THR A 149 4.32 1.68 -5.73
CA THR A 149 5.74 2.06 -5.67
C THR A 149 6.11 3.08 -6.76
N ILE A 150 5.59 2.94 -7.97
CA ILE A 150 5.78 3.93 -9.05
C ILE A 150 5.17 5.27 -8.65
N SER A 151 3.96 5.27 -8.10
CA SER A 151 3.31 6.50 -7.66
C SER A 151 4.05 7.19 -6.51
N GLU A 152 4.56 6.44 -5.55
CA GLU A 152 5.42 6.97 -4.49
C GLU A 152 6.72 7.58 -5.03
N SER A 153 7.28 6.98 -6.09
CA SER A 153 8.51 7.47 -6.71
C SER A 153 8.32 8.79 -7.47
N VAL A 154 7.29 8.86 -8.32
CA VAL A 154 7.09 10.00 -9.25
C VAL A 154 6.07 11.00 -8.75
N GLY A 155 5.14 10.59 -7.90
CA GLY A 155 4.03 11.43 -7.43
C GLY A 155 4.50 12.68 -6.69
N PRO A 156 5.40 12.58 -5.70
CA PRO A 156 5.88 13.75 -4.97
C PRO A 156 6.53 14.81 -5.87
N ALA A 157 7.40 14.39 -6.79
CA ALA A 157 8.01 15.30 -7.76
C ALA A 157 6.97 15.90 -8.72
N GLY A 158 5.99 15.10 -9.14
CA GLY A 158 4.87 15.56 -9.95
C GLY A 158 4.01 16.62 -9.25
N VAL A 159 3.72 16.44 -7.96
CA VAL A 159 2.99 17.42 -7.16
C VAL A 159 3.77 18.72 -7.05
N VAL A 160 5.07 18.67 -6.80
CA VAL A 160 5.92 19.87 -6.74
C VAL A 160 5.90 20.62 -8.08
N ALA A 161 6.01 19.91 -9.19
CA ALA A 161 5.94 20.51 -10.53
C ALA A 161 4.56 21.14 -10.81
N LEU A 162 3.47 20.49 -10.42
CA LEU A 162 2.12 21.03 -10.56
C LEU A 162 1.89 22.25 -9.68
N HIS A 163 2.42 22.26 -8.46
CA HIS A 163 2.36 23.43 -7.56
C HIS A 163 3.06 24.66 -8.11
N ALA A 164 4.03 24.50 -9.00
CA ALA A 164 4.68 25.64 -9.66
C ALA A 164 3.75 26.39 -10.64
N VAL A 165 2.67 25.74 -11.10
CA VAL A 165 1.76 26.26 -12.14
C VAL A 165 0.34 26.45 -11.61
N PHE A 166 -0.11 25.57 -10.72
CA PHE A 166 -1.49 25.53 -10.22
C PHE A 166 -1.52 25.66 -8.71
N ASP A 167 -2.61 26.25 -8.20
CA ASP A 167 -2.90 26.20 -6.77
C ASP A 167 -3.33 24.78 -6.33
N TRP A 168 -3.21 24.49 -5.05
CA TRP A 168 -3.46 23.16 -4.51
C TRP A 168 -4.89 22.65 -4.74
N ARG A 169 -5.89 23.54 -4.74
CA ARG A 169 -7.28 23.18 -4.98
C ARG A 169 -7.48 22.68 -6.42
N THR A 170 -6.87 23.37 -7.37
CA THR A 170 -6.91 23.00 -8.79
C THR A 170 -6.22 21.66 -9.02
N ILE A 171 -5.12 21.36 -8.34
CA ILE A 171 -4.43 20.06 -8.43
C ILE A 171 -5.36 18.93 -7.97
N TRP A 172 -6.10 19.13 -6.87
CA TRP A 172 -7.09 18.16 -6.38
C TRP A 172 -8.32 17.98 -7.27
N ILE A 173 -8.50 18.81 -8.28
CA ILE A 173 -9.50 18.63 -9.35
C ILE A 173 -8.87 17.93 -10.55
N ILE A 174 -7.71 18.39 -10.99
CA ILE A 174 -7.05 17.89 -12.22
C ILE A 174 -6.68 16.41 -12.08
N LEU A 175 -6.02 16.02 -10.99
CA LEU A 175 -5.51 14.65 -10.83
C LEU A 175 -6.63 13.59 -10.81
N PRO A 176 -7.67 13.68 -9.97
CA PRO A 176 -8.73 12.68 -9.97
C PRO A 176 -9.57 12.71 -11.25
N THR A 177 -9.76 13.86 -11.86
CA THR A 177 -10.47 13.97 -13.15
C THR A 177 -9.67 13.29 -14.26
N SER A 178 -8.35 13.47 -14.28
CA SER A 178 -7.47 12.78 -15.22
C SER A 178 -7.50 11.27 -15.00
N ALA A 179 -7.49 10.82 -13.74
CA ALA A 179 -7.61 9.39 -13.40
C ALA A 179 -8.92 8.81 -13.96
N LEU A 180 -10.03 9.49 -13.76
CA LEU A 180 -11.33 9.04 -14.27
C LEU A 180 -11.36 8.97 -15.80
N ILE A 181 -10.88 10.01 -16.48
CA ILE A 181 -10.87 10.08 -17.96
C ILE A 181 -9.95 9.02 -18.56
N LEU A 182 -8.77 8.81 -17.97
CA LEU A 182 -7.78 7.89 -18.50
C LEU A 182 -8.08 6.42 -18.18
N VAL A 183 -8.71 6.13 -17.05
CA VAL A 183 -8.89 4.76 -16.54
C VAL A 183 -10.26 4.20 -16.83
N ALA A 184 -11.34 4.99 -16.62
CA ALA A 184 -12.71 4.47 -16.71
C ALA A 184 -13.06 3.82 -18.07
N PRO A 185 -12.65 4.36 -19.24
CA PRO A 185 -12.95 3.73 -20.53
C PRO A 185 -12.31 2.36 -20.71
N PHE A 186 -11.18 2.12 -20.05
CA PHE A 186 -10.40 0.88 -20.21
C PHE A 186 -10.72 -0.17 -19.14
N LEU A 187 -11.42 0.18 -18.06
CA LEU A 187 -11.73 -0.75 -16.96
C LEU A 187 -12.40 -2.03 -17.48
N ARG A 188 -13.37 -1.91 -18.36
CA ARG A 188 -14.05 -3.06 -18.95
C ARG A 188 -13.14 -3.96 -19.74
N GLN A 189 -12.19 -3.38 -20.48
CA GLN A 189 -11.23 -4.16 -21.28
C GLN A 189 -10.19 -4.86 -20.39
N LEU A 190 -9.75 -4.19 -19.31
CA LEU A 190 -8.75 -4.70 -18.38
C LEU A 190 -9.32 -5.81 -17.48
N THR A 191 -10.60 -5.72 -17.09
CA THR A 191 -11.30 -6.69 -16.24
C THR A 191 -12.13 -7.72 -17.02
N ARG A 192 -12.04 -7.71 -18.34
CA ARG A 192 -12.83 -8.57 -19.22
C ARG A 192 -12.54 -10.04 -18.92
N ARG A 193 -13.59 -10.84 -18.79
CA ARG A 193 -13.59 -12.27 -18.42
C ARG A 193 -13.29 -12.56 -16.95
N THR A 194 -13.41 -11.58 -16.07
CA THR A 194 -13.21 -11.78 -14.64
C THR A 194 -14.56 -11.88 -13.97
N THR A 195 -14.96 -13.07 -13.61
CA THR A 195 -15.91 -13.31 -12.53
C THR A 195 -15.11 -13.33 -11.24
N LEU A 196 -15.70 -13.00 -10.08
CA LEU A 196 -14.99 -13.10 -8.79
C LEU A 196 -14.85 -14.57 -8.31
N GLN A 197 -14.66 -15.51 -9.24
CA GLN A 197 -14.47 -16.94 -8.91
C GLN A 197 -13.01 -17.22 -8.63
N ASP A 198 -12.76 -18.06 -7.65
CA ASP A 198 -11.41 -18.46 -7.27
C ASP A 198 -10.75 -19.29 -8.40
N GLY A 199 -9.51 -18.95 -8.73
CA GLY A 199 -8.71 -19.75 -9.65
C GLY A 199 -8.93 -19.51 -11.15
N GLU A 200 -9.53 -18.40 -11.57
CA GLU A 200 -9.75 -18.07 -13.00
C GLU A 200 -8.48 -17.80 -13.81
N GLY A 201 -7.35 -17.52 -13.14
CA GLY A 201 -6.07 -17.31 -13.82
C GLY A 201 -5.49 -18.59 -14.39
N ILE A 202 -4.61 -18.45 -15.40
CA ILE A 202 -3.96 -19.59 -16.07
C ILE A 202 -3.27 -20.56 -15.11
N ASP A 203 -2.83 -20.09 -13.94
CA ASP A 203 -2.21 -20.91 -12.90
C ASP A 203 -3.25 -21.68 -12.06
N GLY A 204 -4.50 -21.27 -12.03
CA GLY A 204 -5.58 -21.96 -11.32
C GLY A 204 -5.88 -23.32 -11.92
N ILE A 205 -5.82 -23.41 -13.25
CA ILE A 205 -6.04 -24.67 -13.99
C ILE A 205 -4.91 -25.68 -13.70
N GLN A 206 -3.66 -25.20 -13.62
CA GLN A 206 -2.51 -26.06 -13.33
C GLN A 206 -2.41 -26.46 -11.84
N ALA A 207 -2.90 -25.62 -10.94
CA ALA A 207 -2.90 -25.93 -9.50
C ALA A 207 -3.95 -26.98 -9.14
N THR A 208 -5.07 -27.04 -9.86
CA THR A 208 -6.11 -28.06 -9.63
C THR A 208 -5.58 -29.46 -9.94
N ASP A 209 -4.77 -29.61 -11.00
CA ASP A 209 -4.14 -30.90 -11.36
C ASP A 209 -3.03 -31.30 -10.35
N GLN A 210 -2.28 -30.33 -9.79
CA GLN A 210 -1.22 -30.61 -8.82
C GLN A 210 -1.73 -30.81 -7.39
N THR A 211 -2.89 -30.24 -7.04
CA THR A 211 -3.44 -30.34 -5.68
C THR A 211 -4.06 -31.71 -5.43
N GLN A 212 -4.49 -32.42 -6.48
CA GLN A 212 -4.96 -33.80 -6.34
C GLN A 212 -3.81 -34.78 -6.04
N ASP A 213 -2.60 -34.53 -6.56
CA ASP A 213 -1.43 -35.36 -6.28
C ASP A 213 -0.74 -35.07 -4.95
N ASN A 214 -0.85 -33.83 -4.43
CA ASN A 214 -0.19 -33.40 -3.19
C ASN A 214 -1.08 -33.41 -1.93
N ALA A 215 -2.36 -33.71 -2.06
CA ALA A 215 -3.29 -33.79 -0.91
C ALA A 215 -2.91 -34.91 0.10
N ASN A 216 -2.00 -35.79 -0.27
CA ASN A 216 -1.55 -36.91 0.55
C ASN A 216 -0.24 -36.73 1.30
N GLN A 217 0.41 -35.54 1.26
CA GLN A 217 1.77 -35.40 1.81
C GLN A 217 2.04 -34.18 2.69
N THR A 218 1.05 -33.49 3.25
CA THR A 218 1.32 -32.44 4.23
C THR A 218 0.95 -32.95 5.63
N PRO A 219 1.90 -33.00 6.59
CA PRO A 219 1.57 -33.26 8.00
C PRO A 219 0.58 -32.20 8.44
N ALA A 220 -0.42 -32.58 9.21
CA ALA A 220 -1.40 -31.71 9.84
C ALA A 220 -0.68 -30.65 10.69
N SER A 221 -0.28 -29.54 10.08
CA SER A 221 0.15 -28.37 10.83
C SER A 221 -1.10 -27.76 11.45
N ASP A 222 -1.09 -27.49 12.73
CA ASP A 222 -2.13 -26.79 13.44
C ASP A 222 -2.47 -25.48 12.71
N HIS A 223 -3.60 -25.44 12.01
CA HIS A 223 -4.06 -24.25 11.33
C HIS A 223 -4.84 -23.38 12.33
N TRP A 224 -4.21 -22.32 12.76
CA TRP A 224 -4.78 -21.37 13.73
C TRP A 224 -5.86 -20.50 13.07
N ARG A 225 -6.94 -20.26 13.81
CA ARG A 225 -7.97 -19.28 13.46
C ARG A 225 -7.67 -17.94 14.15
N ARG A 226 -8.33 -16.88 13.69
CA ARG A 226 -8.22 -15.53 14.30
C ARG A 226 -8.33 -15.55 15.82
N ARG A 227 -9.32 -16.27 16.39
CA ARG A 227 -9.52 -16.36 17.83
C ARG A 227 -8.36 -17.01 18.56
N ASP A 228 -7.73 -18.01 17.95
CA ASP A 228 -6.62 -18.74 18.55
C ASP A 228 -5.37 -17.85 18.60
N VAL A 229 -5.17 -17.03 17.56
CA VAL A 229 -4.08 -16.03 17.48
C VAL A 229 -4.26 -14.93 18.52
N LEU A 230 -5.49 -14.48 18.78
CA LEU A 230 -5.77 -13.44 19.79
C LEU A 230 -5.47 -13.90 21.23
N VAL A 231 -5.44 -15.20 21.49
CA VAL A 231 -5.08 -15.77 22.79
C VAL A 231 -3.57 -16.09 22.88
N ASP A 232 -2.85 -16.09 21.73
CA ASP A 232 -1.41 -16.37 21.70
C ASP A 232 -0.59 -15.17 22.22
N PRO A 233 0.17 -15.33 23.33
CA PRO A 233 1.05 -14.27 23.82
C PRO A 233 2.11 -13.79 22.80
N ARG A 234 2.57 -14.69 21.93
CA ARG A 234 3.59 -14.36 20.89
C ARG A 234 3.06 -13.31 19.90
N PHE A 235 1.75 -13.35 19.62
CA PHE A 235 1.09 -12.34 18.78
C PHE A 235 1.24 -10.94 19.39
N TRP A 236 0.87 -10.78 20.65
CA TRP A 236 0.85 -9.48 21.35
C TRP A 236 2.24 -8.96 21.70
N LEU A 237 3.16 -9.85 22.08
CA LEU A 237 4.48 -9.46 22.57
C LEU A 237 5.54 -9.31 21.48
N ALA A 238 5.33 -9.92 20.30
CA ALA A 238 6.33 -9.90 19.23
C ALA A 238 5.74 -9.57 17.86
N ILE A 239 4.80 -10.37 17.34
CA ILE A 239 4.38 -10.28 15.94
C ILE A 239 3.67 -8.96 15.64
N LEU A 240 2.78 -8.52 16.51
CA LEU A 240 2.09 -7.24 16.39
C LEU A 240 3.08 -6.06 16.28
N TRP A 241 4.13 -6.07 17.11
CA TRP A 241 5.12 -4.99 17.11
C TRP A 241 6.04 -5.01 15.91
N LEU A 242 6.34 -6.17 15.34
CA LEU A 242 7.09 -6.27 14.08
C LEU A 242 6.35 -5.61 12.91
N VAL A 243 5.02 -5.56 12.96
CA VAL A 243 4.19 -4.88 11.94
C VAL A 243 3.88 -3.45 12.33
N ALA A 244 3.50 -3.21 13.59
CA ALA A 244 3.03 -1.91 14.07
C ALA A 244 4.15 -0.86 14.08
N VAL A 245 5.36 -1.21 14.54
CA VAL A 245 6.48 -0.24 14.65
C VAL A 245 6.90 0.31 13.29
N PRO A 246 7.19 -0.50 12.26
CA PRO A 246 7.52 0.03 10.94
C PRO A 246 6.40 0.89 10.36
N SER A 247 5.15 0.45 10.51
CA SER A 247 3.98 1.19 10.00
C SER A 247 3.80 2.53 10.70
N PHE A 248 4.01 2.58 12.02
CA PHE A 248 3.96 3.81 12.81
C PHE A 248 5.05 4.80 12.38
N VAL A 249 6.30 4.32 12.31
CA VAL A 249 7.44 5.15 11.90
C VAL A 249 7.25 5.67 10.48
N LEU A 250 6.88 4.80 9.55
CA LEU A 250 6.62 5.17 8.17
C LEU A 250 5.56 6.27 8.07
N THR A 251 4.40 6.03 8.68
CA THR A 251 3.28 6.98 8.62
C THR A 251 3.67 8.33 9.23
N GLY A 252 4.35 8.32 10.38
CA GLY A 252 4.81 9.54 11.04
C GLY A 252 5.80 10.33 10.19
N LEU A 253 6.80 9.67 9.62
CA LEU A 253 7.80 10.33 8.76
C LEU A 253 7.19 10.88 7.47
N LEU A 254 6.34 10.12 6.81
CA LEU A 254 5.65 10.58 5.60
C LEU A 254 4.65 11.70 5.88
N PHE A 255 3.93 11.62 6.99
CA PHE A 255 2.99 12.67 7.37
C PHE A 255 3.67 14.00 7.63
N HIS A 256 4.84 13.98 8.28
CA HIS A 256 5.62 15.17 8.61
C HIS A 256 6.72 15.51 7.60
N GLN A 257 6.71 14.93 6.40
CA GLN A 257 7.80 15.08 5.43
C GLN A 257 8.14 16.53 5.07
N LEU A 258 7.14 17.41 4.92
CA LEU A 258 7.38 18.83 4.61
C LEU A 258 8.09 19.55 5.77
N PHE A 259 7.68 19.24 7.00
CA PHE A 259 8.35 19.77 8.19
C PHE A 259 9.80 19.27 8.29
N LEU A 260 10.02 17.98 8.03
CA LEU A 260 11.35 17.37 8.04
C LEU A 260 12.29 17.99 6.99
N ALA A 261 11.79 18.18 5.77
CA ALA A 261 12.56 18.84 4.71
C ALA A 261 12.95 20.27 5.10
N LYS A 262 12.01 21.06 5.65
CA LYS A 262 12.27 22.42 6.15
C LYS A 262 13.24 22.45 7.32
N ALA A 263 13.06 21.57 8.31
CA ALA A 263 13.91 21.48 9.48
C ALA A 263 15.36 21.13 9.13
N LYS A 264 15.56 20.35 8.07
CA LYS A 264 16.86 20.02 7.51
C LYS A 264 17.41 21.07 6.55
N GLY A 265 16.64 22.09 6.18
CA GLY A 265 17.05 23.08 5.19
C GLY A 265 17.17 22.54 3.76
N VAL A 266 16.44 21.47 3.46
CA VAL A 266 16.47 20.79 2.15
C VAL A 266 15.37 21.35 1.26
N ALA A 267 15.72 21.70 0.02
CA ALA A 267 14.72 22.10 -0.97
C ALA A 267 13.73 20.94 -1.21
N LEU A 268 12.45 21.25 -1.29
CA LEU A 268 11.40 20.23 -1.47
C LEU A 268 11.58 19.44 -2.77
N SER A 269 12.09 20.06 -3.83
CA SER A 269 12.44 19.40 -5.09
C SER A 269 13.53 18.33 -4.91
N HIS A 270 14.54 18.61 -4.09
CA HIS A 270 15.59 17.63 -3.77
C HIS A 270 15.05 16.49 -2.91
N TRP A 271 14.22 16.80 -1.90
CA TRP A 271 13.54 15.83 -1.06
C TRP A 271 12.69 14.87 -1.91
N THR A 272 11.83 15.41 -2.77
CA THR A 272 10.91 14.60 -3.58
C THR A 272 11.63 13.82 -4.68
N ALA A 273 12.73 14.33 -5.26
CA ALA A 273 13.55 13.58 -6.20
C ALA A 273 14.20 12.34 -5.56
N SER A 274 14.50 12.40 -4.25
CA SER A 274 15.09 11.28 -3.52
C SER A 274 14.14 10.09 -3.32
N TYR A 275 12.84 10.24 -3.58
CA TYR A 275 11.89 9.11 -3.58
C TYR A 275 12.20 8.04 -4.63
N VAL A 276 12.99 8.35 -5.65
CA VAL A 276 13.49 7.33 -6.58
C VAL A 276 14.38 6.32 -5.85
N LEU A 277 15.25 6.79 -4.95
CA LEU A 277 16.08 5.90 -4.11
C LEU A 277 15.21 5.01 -3.22
N TYR A 278 14.19 5.60 -2.59
CA TYR A 278 13.20 4.87 -1.81
C TYR A 278 12.58 3.71 -2.61
N ALA A 279 12.07 3.99 -3.81
CA ALA A 279 11.43 3.00 -4.65
C ALA A 279 12.40 1.86 -5.06
N VAL A 280 13.59 2.20 -5.49
CA VAL A 280 14.63 1.22 -5.90
C VAL A 280 14.99 0.32 -4.72
N PHE A 281 15.25 0.88 -3.54
CA PHE A 281 15.65 0.12 -2.37
C PHE A 281 14.50 -0.63 -1.71
N ALA A 282 13.24 -0.21 -1.90
CA ALA A 282 12.08 -1.01 -1.52
C ALA A 282 12.01 -2.33 -2.30
N VAL A 283 12.25 -2.28 -3.61
CA VAL A 283 12.33 -3.48 -4.46
C VAL A 283 13.53 -4.36 -4.07
N ILE A 284 14.71 -3.76 -3.92
CA ILE A 284 15.91 -4.49 -3.49
C ILE A 284 15.68 -5.18 -2.14
N GLY A 285 15.11 -4.46 -1.16
CA GLY A 285 14.78 -4.99 0.16
C GLY A 285 13.85 -6.19 0.11
N SER A 286 12.78 -6.09 -0.68
CA SER A 286 11.82 -7.17 -0.85
C SER A 286 12.44 -8.43 -1.47
N LEU A 287 13.29 -8.27 -2.49
CA LEU A 287 13.98 -9.38 -3.14
C LEU A 287 15.04 -10.02 -2.23
N THR A 288 15.81 -9.19 -1.54
CA THR A 288 16.88 -9.67 -0.63
C THR A 288 16.31 -10.44 0.54
N ILE A 289 15.27 -9.89 1.20
CA ILE A 289 14.67 -10.55 2.35
C ILE A 289 14.01 -11.88 1.97
N GLY A 290 13.41 -11.99 0.78
CA GLY A 290 12.87 -13.24 0.27
C GLY A 290 13.93 -14.34 0.20
N GLN A 291 15.10 -14.05 -0.35
CA GLN A 291 16.22 -14.99 -0.41
C GLN A 291 16.75 -15.38 0.97
N LEU A 292 16.81 -14.42 1.91
CA LEU A 292 17.22 -14.68 3.28
C LEU A 292 16.22 -15.57 4.02
N ILE A 293 14.93 -15.39 3.80
CA ILE A 293 13.87 -16.22 4.37
C ILE A 293 13.98 -17.65 3.85
N ASP A 294 14.19 -17.85 2.55
CA ASP A 294 14.35 -19.15 1.94
C ASP A 294 15.56 -19.91 2.53
N ARG A 295 16.59 -19.17 2.93
CA ARG A 295 17.82 -19.75 3.49
C ARG A 295 17.79 -19.96 5.01
N PHE A 296 17.19 -19.05 5.77
CA PHE A 296 17.31 -18.99 7.24
C PHE A 296 15.99 -19.11 8.00
N SER A 297 14.83 -19.13 7.34
CA SER A 297 13.47 -19.03 7.85
C SER A 297 13.00 -17.60 8.23
N ALA A 298 11.69 -17.36 8.13
CA ALA A 298 11.10 -16.06 8.45
C ALA A 298 11.23 -15.71 9.95
N ARG A 299 11.15 -16.70 10.84
CA ARG A 299 11.28 -16.49 12.29
C ARG A 299 12.63 -15.90 12.69
N ARG A 300 13.72 -16.28 12.01
CA ARG A 300 15.05 -15.75 12.27
C ARG A 300 15.28 -14.38 11.63
N VAL A 301 14.72 -14.17 10.44
CA VAL A 301 15.01 -13.00 9.62
C VAL A 301 14.10 -11.81 9.95
N ALA A 302 12.83 -12.04 10.30
CA ALA A 302 11.85 -10.98 10.52
C ALA A 302 12.26 -9.92 11.56
N PRO A 303 12.85 -10.23 12.71
CA PRO A 303 13.27 -9.21 13.67
C PRO A 303 14.29 -8.22 13.10
N HIS A 304 15.15 -8.65 12.18
CA HIS A 304 16.16 -7.80 11.57
C HIS A 304 15.58 -6.77 10.59
N THR A 305 14.33 -6.91 10.19
CA THR A 305 13.64 -5.93 9.33
C THR A 305 13.38 -4.60 10.03
N LEU A 306 13.53 -4.53 11.36
CA LEU A 306 13.44 -3.28 12.12
C LEU A 306 14.72 -2.43 12.00
N LEU A 307 15.88 -3.04 11.68
CA LEU A 307 17.15 -2.34 11.58
C LEU A 307 17.14 -1.20 10.54
N PRO A 308 16.64 -1.38 9.30
CA PRO A 308 16.54 -0.29 8.34
C PRO A 308 15.72 0.91 8.83
N ASN A 309 14.66 0.69 9.63
CA ASN A 309 13.90 1.80 10.24
C ASN A 309 14.78 2.64 11.18
N ALA A 310 15.54 1.98 12.04
CA ALA A 310 16.46 2.67 12.96
C ALA A 310 17.56 3.42 12.19
N LEU A 311 18.12 2.81 11.14
CA LEU A 311 19.12 3.44 10.29
C LEU A 311 18.57 4.64 9.50
N ALA A 312 17.33 4.57 9.01
CA ALA A 312 16.66 5.69 8.37
C ALA A 312 16.52 6.87 9.33
N CYS A 313 16.03 6.65 10.54
CA CYS A 313 15.92 7.68 11.57
C CYS A 313 17.30 8.25 11.94
N ALA A 314 18.31 7.42 12.10
CA ALA A 314 19.68 7.84 12.39
C ALA A 314 20.28 8.68 11.26
N ALA A 315 20.09 8.29 10.00
CA ALA A 315 20.54 9.05 8.84
C ALA A 315 19.90 10.44 8.80
N LEU A 316 18.61 10.53 9.13
CA LEU A 316 17.89 11.81 9.18
C LEU A 316 18.34 12.69 10.35
N LEU A 317 18.63 12.11 11.52
CA LEU A 317 19.06 12.87 12.70
C LEU A 317 20.50 13.36 12.61
N PHE A 318 21.42 12.46 12.25
CA PHE A 318 22.87 12.69 12.36
C PHE A 318 23.54 12.98 11.01
N GLY A 319 22.89 12.67 9.90
CA GLY A 319 23.44 12.88 8.58
C GLY A 319 23.43 14.34 8.14
N SER A 320 24.44 14.71 7.31
CA SER A 320 24.45 15.98 6.60
C SER A 320 23.33 16.04 5.55
N ILE A 321 23.05 17.23 5.01
CA ILE A 321 22.05 17.38 3.93
C ILE A 321 22.43 16.52 2.73
N GLU A 322 23.70 16.50 2.37
CA GLU A 322 24.19 15.81 1.17
C GLU A 322 24.15 14.28 1.28
N LEU A 323 24.47 13.74 2.46
CA LEU A 323 24.52 12.29 2.69
C LEU A 323 23.31 11.76 3.47
N GLY A 324 22.84 12.52 4.46
CA GLY A 324 21.76 12.07 5.35
C GLY A 324 20.43 11.88 4.63
N VAL A 325 20.09 12.78 3.69
CA VAL A 325 18.83 12.66 2.94
C VAL A 325 18.82 11.47 1.99
N PRO A 326 19.83 11.25 1.13
CA PRO A 326 19.89 10.04 0.32
C PRO A 326 19.93 8.76 1.15
N LEU A 327 20.73 8.71 2.21
CA LEU A 327 20.79 7.54 3.10
C LEU A 327 19.46 7.28 3.80
N PHE A 328 18.75 8.33 4.22
CA PHE A 328 17.40 8.20 4.77
C PHE A 328 16.47 7.50 3.78
N PHE A 329 16.41 7.94 2.52
CA PHE A 329 15.53 7.32 1.52
C PHE A 329 15.95 5.90 1.14
N ILE A 330 17.24 5.60 1.14
CA ILE A 330 17.77 4.24 0.94
C ILE A 330 17.29 3.30 2.06
N PHE A 331 17.56 3.65 3.31
CA PHE A 331 17.16 2.82 4.45
C PHE A 331 15.65 2.77 4.62
N PHE A 332 14.96 3.85 4.31
CA PHE A 332 13.51 3.93 4.37
C PHE A 332 12.85 3.03 3.33
N GLY A 333 13.41 2.94 2.12
CA GLY A 333 13.01 1.97 1.11
C GLY A 333 13.17 0.53 1.59
N LEU A 334 14.34 0.19 2.14
CA LEU A 334 14.59 -1.13 2.74
C LEU A 334 13.59 -1.42 3.87
N ALA A 335 13.31 -0.43 4.72
CA ALA A 335 12.39 -0.53 5.85
C ALA A 335 10.94 -0.82 5.43
N ILE A 336 10.58 -0.56 4.19
CA ILE A 336 9.26 -0.90 3.62
C ILE A 336 9.29 -2.21 2.87
N GLY A 337 10.27 -2.41 2.02
CA GLY A 337 10.36 -3.60 1.18
C GLY A 337 10.56 -4.89 1.98
N MET A 338 11.41 -4.86 2.99
CA MET A 338 11.73 -6.04 3.79
C MET A 338 10.55 -6.55 4.64
N PRO A 339 9.87 -5.73 5.47
CA PRO A 339 8.80 -6.22 6.36
C PRO A 339 7.61 -6.79 5.60
N HIS A 340 7.25 -6.20 4.48
CA HIS A 340 6.10 -6.65 3.70
C HIS A 340 6.20 -8.14 3.31
N THR A 341 7.37 -8.57 2.86
CA THR A 341 7.64 -9.96 2.50
C THR A 341 7.82 -10.83 3.75
N ALA A 342 8.61 -10.34 4.72
CA ALA A 342 8.94 -11.08 5.94
C ALA A 342 7.71 -11.37 6.81
N ASN A 343 6.82 -10.41 6.98
CA ASN A 343 5.63 -10.57 7.82
C ASN A 343 4.66 -11.60 7.23
N ALA A 344 4.49 -11.63 5.90
CA ALA A 344 3.68 -12.63 5.24
C ALA A 344 4.22 -14.04 5.46
N ALA A 345 5.52 -14.23 5.31
CA ALA A 345 6.18 -15.51 5.53
C ALA A 345 6.17 -15.92 7.02
N LEU A 346 6.36 -14.96 7.93
CA LEU A 346 6.35 -15.22 9.37
C LEU A 346 4.98 -15.71 9.85
N VAL A 347 3.89 -15.06 9.39
CA VAL A 347 2.53 -15.48 9.72
C VAL A 347 2.26 -16.90 9.21
N ALA A 348 2.69 -17.20 7.98
CA ALA A 348 2.53 -18.53 7.39
C ALA A 348 3.31 -19.61 8.16
N GLU A 349 4.55 -19.31 8.61
CA GLU A 349 5.39 -20.25 9.38
C GLU A 349 4.88 -20.50 10.80
N ILE A 350 4.23 -19.51 11.43
CA ILE A 350 3.81 -19.61 12.84
C ILE A 350 2.37 -20.14 12.94
N TYR A 351 1.47 -19.64 12.11
CA TYR A 351 0.03 -19.89 12.24
C TYR A 351 -0.56 -20.73 11.11
N GLY A 352 0.25 -21.10 10.11
CA GLY A 352 -0.20 -21.85 8.94
C GLY A 352 -0.85 -20.96 7.88
N THR A 353 -1.17 -21.57 6.74
CA THR A 353 -1.64 -20.86 5.54
C THR A 353 -3.15 -20.86 5.37
N ARG A 354 -3.87 -21.81 6.00
CA ARG A 354 -5.31 -22.04 5.74
C ARG A 354 -6.21 -20.83 6.05
N PHE A 355 -5.94 -20.13 7.15
CA PHE A 355 -6.73 -18.97 7.61
C PHE A 355 -5.90 -17.68 7.58
N MET A 356 -4.89 -17.62 6.72
CA MET A 356 -3.93 -16.52 6.66
C MET A 356 -4.60 -15.15 6.39
N GLY A 357 -5.68 -15.13 5.61
CA GLY A 357 -6.43 -13.90 5.35
C GLY A 357 -7.08 -13.31 6.61
N GLU A 358 -7.68 -14.18 7.45
CA GLU A 358 -8.28 -13.77 8.73
C GLU A 358 -7.21 -13.25 9.72
N ILE A 359 -6.03 -13.86 9.72
CA ILE A 359 -4.94 -13.51 10.63
C ILE A 359 -4.27 -12.22 10.17
N LYS A 360 -4.03 -12.04 8.88
CA LYS A 360 -3.49 -10.79 8.33
C LYS A 360 -4.41 -9.59 8.55
N ALA A 361 -5.71 -9.81 8.65
CA ALA A 361 -6.65 -8.73 8.96
C ALA A 361 -6.55 -8.20 10.41
N LEU A 362 -5.79 -8.88 11.28
CA LEU A 362 -5.46 -8.41 12.63
C LEU A 362 -4.20 -7.53 12.66
N LEU A 363 -3.40 -7.57 11.61
CA LEU A 363 -2.12 -6.87 11.48
C LEU A 363 -2.23 -5.66 10.54
#